data_ebbd61169505ff8be61096a19b30cb34
#
_entry.id   ebbd61169505ff8be61096a19b30cb34
#
_cell.length_a   1.000
_cell.length_b   1.000
_cell.length_c   1.000
_cell.angle_alpha   90.00
_cell.angle_beta   90.00
_cell.angle_gamma   90.00
#
_symmetry.space_group_name_H-M   'P 1'
#
loop_
_entity.id
_entity.type
_entity.pdbx_description
1 polymer ?
#
loop_
_entity_poly.entity_id
_entity_poly.type
_entity_poly.pdbx_seq_one_letter_code
_entity_poly.pdbx_strand_id
1 'polypeptide(L)'
;AFLIVAYRLLARLRGARPDGSALVGLNRVLAASLFALAFCVFFQIAPPLLSGDPASATAVGVMVSGSLAPLFWIGEIGLGLAVPAALLAVGAFRSRCAAGGAWTVAAAVSAMAGILALRYVLVVAGFSVPLLGGMPLPAYVPTLGEAMVTLFVLGLAVGCYGLAVRL
;
A
#
# COMPACT_ATOMS: atom_id res chain seq x y z
N ALA A 1 -2.35 -6.71 -5.30
CA ALA A 1 -2.70 -5.50 -6.04
C ALA A 1 -2.03 -5.47 -7.42
N PHE A 2 -0.69 -5.47 -7.50
CA PHE A 2 0.06 -5.39 -8.76
C PHE A 2 -0.38 -6.44 -9.79
N LEU A 3 -0.53 -7.71 -9.39
CA LEU A 3 -0.96 -8.80 -10.28
C LEU A 3 -2.32 -8.54 -10.94
N ILE A 4 -3.26 -7.90 -10.26
CA ILE A 4 -4.57 -7.55 -10.81
C ILE A 4 -4.43 -6.53 -11.93
N VAL A 5 -3.64 -5.48 -11.68
CA VAL A 5 -3.39 -4.43 -12.67
C VAL A 5 -2.66 -5.00 -13.89
N ALA A 6 -1.60 -5.77 -13.65
CA ALA A 6 -0.81 -6.40 -14.71
C ALA A 6 -1.63 -7.39 -15.54
N TYR A 7 -2.40 -8.28 -14.91
CA TYR A 7 -3.28 -9.22 -15.59
C TYR A 7 -4.29 -8.52 -16.50
N ARG A 8 -4.91 -7.44 -16.00
CA ARG A 8 -5.86 -6.67 -16.78
C ARG A 8 -5.23 -5.90 -17.94
N LEU A 9 -4.06 -5.30 -17.71
CA LEU A 9 -3.32 -4.61 -18.77
C LEU A 9 -2.96 -5.58 -19.89
N LEU A 10 -2.46 -6.75 -19.53
CA LEU A 10 -2.11 -7.80 -20.48
C LEU A 10 -3.32 -8.31 -21.27
N ALA A 11 -4.45 -8.57 -20.58
CA ALA A 11 -5.69 -8.97 -21.23
C ALA A 11 -6.14 -7.93 -22.26
N ARG A 12 -6.05 -6.63 -21.92
CA ARG A 12 -6.35 -5.53 -22.85
C ARG A 12 -5.41 -5.51 -24.06
N LEU A 13 -4.09 -5.64 -23.81
CA LEU A 13 -3.09 -5.63 -24.89
C LEU A 13 -3.23 -6.80 -25.85
N ARG A 14 -3.71 -7.95 -25.36
CA ARG A 14 -3.96 -9.15 -26.16
C ARG A 14 -5.37 -9.19 -26.79
N GLY A 15 -6.20 -8.18 -26.54
CA GLY A 15 -7.60 -8.19 -27.02
C GLY A 15 -8.46 -9.31 -26.41
N ALA A 16 -7.96 -9.98 -25.36
CA ALA A 16 -8.63 -11.07 -24.68
C ALA A 16 -9.54 -10.57 -23.57
N ARG A 17 -10.69 -11.23 -23.40
CA ARG A 17 -11.53 -10.96 -22.22
C ARG A 17 -10.89 -11.61 -20.99
N PRO A 18 -10.74 -10.85 -19.88
CA PRO A 18 -10.17 -11.42 -18.66
C PRO A 18 -11.10 -12.51 -18.10
N ASP A 19 -10.49 -13.63 -17.70
CA ASP A 19 -11.22 -14.73 -17.09
C ASP A 19 -11.77 -14.31 -15.70
N GLY A 20 -13.09 -14.46 -15.53
CA GLY A 20 -13.79 -14.08 -14.31
C GLY A 20 -13.36 -14.92 -13.11
N SER A 21 -13.03 -16.19 -13.30
CA SER A 21 -12.59 -17.10 -12.24
C SER A 21 -11.23 -16.69 -11.65
N ALA A 22 -10.30 -16.34 -12.53
CA ALA A 22 -8.98 -15.83 -12.12
C ALA A 22 -9.10 -14.51 -11.36
N LEU A 23 -9.98 -13.60 -11.78
CA LEU A 23 -10.21 -12.34 -11.08
C LEU A 23 -10.85 -12.52 -9.70
N VAL A 24 -11.76 -13.47 -9.54
CA VAL A 24 -12.31 -13.82 -8.22
C VAL A 24 -11.23 -14.34 -7.29
N GLY A 25 -10.34 -15.20 -7.77
CA GLY A 25 -9.19 -15.69 -7.01
C GLY A 25 -8.27 -14.55 -6.58
N LEU A 26 -7.91 -13.66 -7.51
CA LEU A 26 -7.07 -12.49 -7.23
C LEU A 26 -7.71 -11.50 -6.24
N ASN A 27 -9.04 -11.33 -6.28
CA ASN A 27 -9.75 -10.50 -5.33
C ASN A 27 -9.74 -11.08 -3.91
N ARG A 28 -9.84 -12.41 -3.78
CA ARG A 28 -9.71 -13.08 -2.47
C ARG A 28 -8.31 -12.90 -1.89
N VAL A 29 -7.28 -13.05 -2.72
CA VAL A 29 -5.89 -12.80 -2.31
C VAL A 29 -5.70 -11.33 -1.90
N LEU A 30 -6.28 -10.38 -2.65
CA LEU A 30 -6.23 -8.96 -2.28
C LEU A 30 -6.92 -8.70 -0.95
N ALA A 31 -8.11 -9.28 -0.72
CA ALA A 31 -8.83 -9.14 0.55
C ALA A 31 -8.04 -9.71 1.74
N ALA A 32 -7.43 -10.90 1.58
CA ALA A 32 -6.56 -11.48 2.59
C ALA A 32 -5.32 -10.61 2.87
N SER A 33 -4.73 -10.03 1.81
CA SER A 33 -3.60 -9.11 1.94
C SER A 33 -3.97 -7.82 2.66
N LEU A 34 -5.18 -7.29 2.45
CA LEU A 34 -5.68 -6.11 3.17
C LEU A 34 -5.91 -6.42 4.66
N PHE A 35 -6.40 -7.60 4.98
CA PHE A 35 -6.52 -8.04 6.37
C PHE A 35 -5.15 -8.14 7.05
N ALA A 36 -4.16 -8.75 6.37
CA ALA A 36 -2.79 -8.81 6.86
C ALA A 36 -2.19 -7.40 7.04
N LEU A 37 -2.46 -6.47 6.10
CA LEU A 37 -2.02 -5.09 6.21
C LEU A 37 -2.64 -4.40 7.43
N ALA A 38 -3.93 -4.57 7.68
CA ALA A 38 -4.60 -4.01 8.87
C ALA A 38 -3.95 -4.52 10.16
N PHE A 39 -3.60 -5.81 10.18
CA PHE A 39 -2.89 -6.41 11.30
C PHE A 39 -1.48 -5.80 11.48
N CYS A 40 -0.73 -5.62 10.39
CA CYS A 40 0.57 -4.94 10.44
C CYS A 40 0.46 -3.51 10.98
N VAL A 41 -0.53 -2.73 10.53
CA VAL A 41 -0.78 -1.37 11.01
C VAL A 41 -1.10 -1.36 12.50
N PHE A 42 -1.92 -2.30 12.97
CA PHE A 42 -2.20 -2.46 14.40
C PHE A 42 -0.92 -2.70 15.21
N PHE A 43 -0.07 -3.63 14.77
CA PHE A 43 1.20 -3.93 15.44
C PHE A 43 2.26 -2.83 15.29
N GLN A 44 2.11 -1.95 14.32
CA GLN A 44 2.95 -0.76 14.18
C GLN A 44 2.66 0.29 15.27
N ILE A 45 1.41 0.36 15.74
CA ILE A 45 0.96 1.38 16.69
C ILE A 45 0.88 0.84 18.12
N ALA A 46 0.27 -0.33 18.33
CA ALA A 46 -0.05 -0.81 19.66
C ALA A 46 1.17 -1.15 20.52
N PRO A 47 2.17 -1.94 20.07
CA PRO A 47 3.32 -2.26 20.89
C PRO A 47 4.17 -1.05 21.30
N PRO A 48 4.50 -0.09 20.41
CA PRO A 48 5.23 1.11 20.81
C PRO A 48 4.53 1.94 21.90
N LEU A 49 3.19 2.04 21.83
CA LEU A 49 2.42 2.74 22.86
C LEU A 49 2.40 2.01 24.20
N LEU A 50 2.48 0.68 24.18
CA LEU A 50 2.43 -0.15 25.38
C LEU A 50 3.83 -0.40 25.99
N SER A 51 4.89 -0.21 25.23
CA SER A 51 6.27 -0.51 25.65
C SER A 51 6.81 0.43 26.72
N GLY A 52 6.23 1.63 26.88
CA GLY A 52 6.74 2.66 27.79
C GLY A 52 8.05 3.30 27.33
N ASP A 53 8.57 2.94 26.16
CA ASP A 53 9.76 3.56 25.58
C ASP A 53 9.42 4.93 24.99
N PRO A 54 10.02 6.03 25.49
CA PRO A 54 9.70 7.37 25.02
C PRO A 54 10.07 7.64 23.57
N ALA A 55 11.08 6.94 23.03
CA ALA A 55 11.49 7.12 21.65
C ALA A 55 10.45 6.54 20.67
N SER A 56 9.98 5.32 20.93
CA SER A 56 8.94 4.68 20.13
C SER A 56 7.59 5.39 20.24
N ALA A 57 7.23 5.86 21.45
CA ALA A 57 6.03 6.65 21.65
C ALA A 57 6.07 7.99 20.87
N THR A 58 7.25 8.63 20.80
CA THR A 58 7.45 9.85 20.01
C THR A 58 7.29 9.59 18.53
N ALA A 59 7.84 8.49 17.99
CA ALA A 59 7.68 8.11 16.58
C ALA A 59 6.20 7.91 16.22
N VAL A 60 5.45 7.19 17.05
CA VAL A 60 4.00 7.00 16.86
C VAL A 60 3.25 8.34 16.98
N GLY A 61 3.64 9.20 17.93
CA GLY A 61 3.07 10.54 18.07
C GLY A 61 3.22 11.39 16.82
N VAL A 62 4.40 11.40 16.20
CA VAL A 62 4.66 12.10 14.92
C VAL A 62 3.82 11.53 13.79
N MET A 63 3.62 10.22 13.77
CA MET A 63 2.86 9.51 12.74
C MET A 63 1.35 9.75 12.87
N VAL A 64 0.78 9.62 14.07
CA VAL A 64 -0.67 9.65 14.30
C VAL A 64 -1.23 11.06 14.48
N SER A 65 -0.49 11.95 15.15
CA SER A 65 -0.94 13.30 15.55
C SER A 65 0.00 14.42 15.07
N GLY A 66 1.18 14.09 14.55
CA GLY A 66 2.20 15.05 14.16
C GLY A 66 2.17 15.41 12.68
N SER A 67 3.34 15.76 12.15
CA SER A 67 3.51 16.22 10.76
C SER A 67 3.14 15.17 9.70
N LEU A 68 3.23 13.88 10.03
CA LEU A 68 2.89 12.77 9.16
C LEU A 68 1.42 12.33 9.25
N ALA A 69 0.64 12.87 10.19
CA ALA A 69 -0.75 12.49 10.42
C ALA A 69 -1.63 12.54 9.16
N PRO A 70 -1.59 13.56 8.30
CA PRO A 70 -2.39 13.56 7.08
C PRO A 70 -2.04 12.40 6.15
N LEU A 71 -0.75 12.10 6.00
CA LEU A 71 -0.29 11.01 5.14
C LEU A 71 -0.63 9.65 5.73
N PHE A 72 -0.55 9.49 7.04
CA PHE A 72 -0.95 8.29 7.75
C PHE A 72 -2.47 8.04 7.59
N TRP A 73 -3.32 9.00 7.96
CA TRP A 73 -4.77 8.81 7.95
C TRP A 73 -5.35 8.72 6.54
N ILE A 74 -4.93 9.61 5.62
CA ILE A 74 -5.48 9.66 4.26
C ILE A 74 -4.76 8.65 3.36
N GLY A 75 -3.44 8.59 3.42
CA GLY A 75 -2.63 7.74 2.55
C GLY A 75 -2.71 6.26 2.97
N GLU A 76 -2.31 5.98 4.20
CA GLU A 76 -2.19 4.60 4.68
C GLU A 76 -3.55 4.00 5.03
N ILE A 77 -4.30 4.62 5.93
CA ILE A 77 -5.60 4.12 6.38
C ILE A 77 -6.67 4.32 5.30
N GLY A 78 -6.77 5.53 4.73
CA GLY A 78 -7.78 5.86 3.73
C GLY A 78 -7.55 5.09 2.42
N LEU A 79 -6.49 5.42 1.69
CA LEU A 79 -6.22 4.86 0.37
C LEU A 79 -5.69 3.42 0.44
N GLY A 80 -4.93 3.06 1.49
CA GLY A 80 -4.33 1.73 1.62
C GLY A 80 -5.28 0.66 2.12
N LEU A 81 -6.22 1.02 2.98
CA LEU A 81 -7.09 0.05 3.67
C LEU A 81 -8.58 0.30 3.40
N ALA A 82 -9.11 1.47 3.75
CA ALA A 82 -10.54 1.73 3.74
C ALA A 82 -11.13 1.73 2.32
N VAL A 83 -10.52 2.45 1.39
CA VAL A 83 -11.00 2.54 0.00
C VAL A 83 -10.96 1.17 -0.70
N PRO A 84 -9.84 0.41 -0.72
CA PRO A 84 -9.83 -0.89 -1.39
C PRO A 84 -10.77 -1.90 -0.71
N ALA A 85 -10.91 -1.89 0.62
CA ALA A 85 -11.86 -2.73 1.32
C ALA A 85 -13.31 -2.42 0.95
N ALA A 86 -13.68 -1.13 0.92
CA ALA A 86 -15.01 -0.68 0.49
C ALA A 86 -15.31 -1.05 -0.97
N LEU A 87 -14.35 -0.86 -1.88
CA LEU A 87 -14.51 -1.21 -3.29
C LEU A 87 -14.67 -2.72 -3.50
N LEU A 88 -13.93 -3.55 -2.75
CA LEU A 88 -14.08 -5.00 -2.79
C LEU A 88 -15.43 -5.44 -2.19
N ALA A 89 -15.87 -4.82 -1.09
CA ALA A 89 -17.17 -5.09 -0.49
C ALA A 89 -18.31 -4.75 -1.45
N VAL A 90 -18.31 -3.55 -2.05
CA VAL A 90 -19.29 -3.15 -3.07
C VAL A 90 -19.27 -4.10 -4.27
N GLY A 91 -18.08 -4.52 -4.71
CA GLY A 91 -17.93 -5.52 -5.77
C GLY A 91 -18.54 -6.87 -5.42
N ALA A 92 -18.37 -7.33 -4.17
CA ALA A 92 -18.93 -8.57 -3.67
C ALA A 92 -20.46 -8.54 -3.58
N PHE A 93 -21.05 -7.43 -3.12
CA PHE A 93 -22.51 -7.26 -3.03
C PHE A 93 -23.20 -7.13 -4.39
N ARG A 94 -22.52 -6.56 -5.38
CA ARG A 94 -23.02 -6.43 -6.76
C ARG A 94 -22.74 -7.66 -7.63
N SER A 95 -22.56 -8.80 -7.05
CA SER A 95 -21.90 -10.05 -7.47
C SER A 95 -22.41 -10.76 -8.73
N ARG A 96 -23.26 -10.22 -9.57
CA ARG A 96 -23.64 -10.88 -10.83
C ARG A 96 -23.06 -10.29 -12.12
N CYS A 97 -22.45 -9.08 -12.05
CA CYS A 97 -21.89 -8.42 -13.24
C CYS A 97 -20.44 -7.93 -13.07
N ALA A 98 -19.79 -8.07 -11.93
CA ALA A 98 -18.63 -7.24 -11.60
C ALA A 98 -17.35 -7.95 -11.13
N ALA A 99 -17.21 -9.27 -11.25
CA ALA A 99 -15.95 -9.94 -10.93
C ALA A 99 -14.75 -9.42 -11.76
N GLY A 100 -15.02 -8.67 -12.81
CA GLY A 100 -14.03 -8.08 -13.70
C GLY A 100 -14.17 -6.57 -13.87
N GLY A 101 -14.95 -5.85 -13.05
CA GLY A 101 -15.24 -4.44 -13.23
C GLY A 101 -14.06 -3.48 -12.95
N ALA A 102 -14.23 -2.21 -13.32
CA ALA A 102 -13.28 -1.14 -13.04
C ALA A 102 -12.98 -1.00 -11.53
N TRP A 103 -13.91 -1.40 -10.67
CA TRP A 103 -13.80 -1.41 -9.21
C TRP A 103 -12.63 -2.23 -8.67
N THR A 104 -12.36 -3.41 -9.26
CA THR A 104 -11.22 -4.25 -8.87
C THR A 104 -9.89 -3.58 -9.18
N VAL A 105 -9.80 -2.91 -10.34
CA VAL A 105 -8.58 -2.16 -10.70
C VAL A 105 -8.43 -0.94 -9.79
N ALA A 106 -9.51 -0.22 -9.54
CA ALA A 106 -9.49 0.92 -8.64
C ALA A 106 -9.06 0.51 -7.22
N ALA A 107 -9.58 -0.61 -6.70
CA ALA A 107 -9.15 -1.16 -5.42
C ALA A 107 -7.65 -1.54 -5.41
N ALA A 108 -7.17 -2.17 -6.49
CA ALA A 108 -5.77 -2.55 -6.60
C ALA A 108 -4.84 -1.34 -6.68
N VAL A 109 -5.20 -0.32 -7.47
CA VAL A 109 -4.41 0.92 -7.60
C VAL A 109 -4.41 1.69 -6.29
N SER A 110 -5.57 1.82 -5.63
CA SER A 110 -5.67 2.47 -4.31
C SER A 110 -4.81 1.75 -3.27
N ALA A 111 -4.86 0.42 -3.21
CA ALA A 111 -4.02 -0.36 -2.30
C ALA A 111 -2.52 -0.14 -2.58
N MET A 112 -2.10 -0.06 -3.85
CA MET A 112 -0.71 0.23 -4.20
C MET A 112 -0.29 1.63 -3.72
N ALA A 113 -1.13 2.64 -3.92
CA ALA A 113 -0.87 3.99 -3.42
C ALA A 113 -0.75 4.03 -1.90
N GLY A 114 -1.63 3.30 -1.20
CA GLY A 114 -1.57 3.17 0.26
C GLY A 114 -0.30 2.48 0.77
N ILE A 115 0.18 1.43 0.09
CA ILE A 115 1.43 0.76 0.44
C ILE A 115 2.64 1.71 0.26
N LEU A 116 2.63 2.56 -0.76
CA LEU A 116 3.67 3.58 -0.93
C LEU A 116 3.62 4.61 0.20
N ALA A 117 2.42 5.06 0.59
CA ALA A 117 2.24 5.96 1.73
C ALA A 117 2.72 5.32 3.03
N LEU A 118 2.36 4.06 3.30
CA LEU A 118 2.83 3.29 4.45
C LEU A 118 4.36 3.24 4.50
N ARG A 119 5.00 2.90 3.38
CA ARG A 119 6.46 2.84 3.30
C ARG A 119 7.10 4.19 3.61
N TYR A 120 6.56 5.26 3.06
CA TYR A 120 7.05 6.61 3.32
C TYR A 120 6.87 7.00 4.78
N VAL A 121 5.68 6.82 5.36
CA VAL A 121 5.38 7.13 6.76
C VAL A 121 6.31 6.37 7.70
N LEU A 122 6.51 5.07 7.46
CA LEU A 122 7.34 4.22 8.31
C LEU A 122 8.81 4.64 8.30
N VAL A 123 9.35 4.94 7.11
CA VAL A 123 10.73 5.40 6.97
C VAL A 123 10.92 6.77 7.60
N VAL A 124 10.05 7.74 7.29
CA VAL A 124 10.18 9.10 7.80
C VAL A 124 9.94 9.18 9.30
N ALA A 125 8.97 8.41 9.83
CA ALA A 125 8.75 8.34 11.29
C ALA A 125 9.97 7.79 12.02
N GLY A 126 10.64 6.76 11.45
CA GLY A 126 11.87 6.22 12.02
C GLY A 126 13.02 7.24 12.06
N PHE A 127 13.15 8.06 11.02
CA PHE A 127 14.15 9.14 10.99
C PHE A 127 13.76 10.36 11.83
N SER A 128 12.50 10.51 12.20
CA SER A 128 12.02 11.65 13.00
C SER A 128 12.30 11.51 14.49
N VAL A 129 12.83 10.37 14.95
CA VAL A 129 13.25 10.20 16.34
C VAL A 129 14.64 10.81 16.53
N PRO A 130 14.82 11.86 17.37
CA PRO A 130 16.13 12.45 17.57
C PRO A 130 17.04 11.47 18.32
N LEU A 131 18.24 11.23 17.77
CA LEU A 131 19.26 10.37 18.39
C LEU A 131 19.80 10.96 19.70
N LEU A 132 19.73 12.28 19.85
CA LEU A 132 20.17 12.99 21.04
C LEU A 132 19.05 13.94 21.49
N GLY A 133 18.73 13.96 22.78
CA GLY A 133 17.73 14.86 23.35
C GLY A 133 18.06 16.32 23.06
N GLY A 134 17.08 17.09 22.59
CA GLY A 134 17.22 18.52 22.27
C GLY A 134 17.60 18.84 20.82
N MET A 135 17.83 17.84 19.96
CA MET A 135 17.98 18.13 18.53
C MET A 135 16.64 18.39 17.85
N PRO A 136 16.58 19.34 16.89
CA PRO A 136 15.38 19.55 16.09
C PRO A 136 15.07 18.30 15.28
N LEU A 137 13.78 17.99 15.11
CA LEU A 137 13.32 16.88 14.27
C LEU A 137 13.85 17.07 12.84
N PRO A 138 14.62 16.12 12.28
CA PRO A 138 15.13 16.23 10.93
C PRO A 138 13.97 16.19 9.92
N ALA A 139 13.88 17.19 9.05
CA ALA A 139 12.97 17.17 7.92
C ALA A 139 13.55 16.23 6.83
N TYR A 140 12.96 15.07 6.67
CA TYR A 140 13.37 14.16 5.60
C TYR A 140 12.69 14.56 4.28
N VAL A 141 13.50 14.80 3.27
CA VAL A 141 13.06 14.98 1.88
C VAL A 141 13.74 13.91 1.04
N PRO A 142 12.98 13.07 0.31
CA PRO A 142 13.57 12.04 -0.54
C PRO A 142 14.55 12.64 -1.54
N THR A 143 15.73 12.06 -1.63
CA THR A 143 16.75 12.48 -2.60
C THR A 143 16.42 11.96 -4.00
N LEU A 144 16.94 12.62 -5.02
CA LEU A 144 16.77 12.19 -6.42
C LEU A 144 17.30 10.76 -6.63
N GLY A 145 18.36 10.37 -5.90
CA GLY A 145 18.91 9.02 -5.93
C GLY A 145 17.91 7.97 -5.43
N GLU A 146 17.21 8.24 -4.34
CA GLU A 146 16.17 7.35 -3.79
C GLU A 146 14.98 7.19 -4.75
N ALA A 147 14.56 8.28 -5.38
CA ALA A 147 13.54 8.25 -6.41
C ALA A 147 13.96 7.38 -7.62
N MET A 148 15.20 7.51 -8.07
CA MET A 148 15.76 6.70 -9.16
C MET A 148 15.84 5.22 -8.80
N VAL A 149 16.27 4.87 -7.59
CA VAL A 149 16.29 3.47 -7.10
C VAL A 149 14.88 2.91 -7.06
N THR A 150 13.90 3.67 -6.59
CA THR A 150 12.49 3.24 -6.55
C THR A 150 11.95 2.97 -7.95
N LEU A 151 12.21 3.86 -8.90
CA LEU A 151 11.82 3.69 -10.30
C LEU A 151 12.51 2.48 -10.95
N PHE A 152 13.78 2.27 -10.65
CA PHE A 152 14.53 1.11 -11.15
C PHE A 152 13.94 -0.21 -10.63
N VAL A 153 13.64 -0.32 -9.33
CA VAL A 153 13.02 -1.51 -8.74
C VAL A 153 11.64 -1.78 -9.34
N LEU A 154 10.82 -0.74 -9.54
CA LEU A 154 9.53 -0.86 -10.21
C LEU A 154 9.68 -1.33 -11.66
N GLY A 155 10.63 -0.76 -12.40
CA GLY A 155 10.94 -1.16 -13.77
C GLY A 155 11.39 -2.62 -13.85
N LEU A 156 12.24 -3.05 -12.93
CA LEU A 156 12.70 -4.43 -12.83
C LEU A 156 11.54 -5.40 -12.54
N ALA A 157 10.64 -5.05 -11.63
CA ALA A 157 9.46 -5.86 -11.32
C ALA A 157 8.54 -6.02 -12.54
N VAL A 158 8.29 -4.94 -13.29
CA VAL A 158 7.49 -4.97 -14.53
C VAL A 158 8.21 -5.79 -15.61
N GLY A 159 9.52 -5.65 -15.74
CA GLY A 159 10.34 -6.39 -16.69
C GLY A 159 10.33 -7.90 -16.40
N CYS A 160 10.56 -8.30 -15.15
CA CYS A 160 10.52 -9.70 -14.75
C CYS A 160 9.13 -10.32 -14.98
N TYR A 161 8.05 -9.58 -14.65
CA TYR A 161 6.71 -10.05 -14.93
C TYR A 161 6.44 -10.20 -16.44
N GLY A 162 6.90 -9.23 -17.25
CA GLY A 162 6.78 -9.29 -18.70
C GLY A 162 7.52 -10.48 -19.33
N LEU A 163 8.67 -10.85 -18.78
CA LEU A 163 9.44 -12.02 -19.16
C LEU A 163 8.72 -13.31 -18.76
N ALA A 164 8.24 -13.41 -17.52
CA ALA A 164 7.53 -14.58 -17.00
C ALA A 164 6.23 -14.91 -17.77
N VAL A 165 5.61 -13.89 -18.38
CA VAL A 165 4.39 -14.09 -19.18
C VAL A 165 4.70 -14.49 -20.64
N ARG A 166 5.94 -14.30 -21.11
CA ARG A 166 6.38 -14.71 -22.45
C ARG A 166 6.94 -16.13 -22.51
N LEU A 167 7.36 -16.66 -21.36
CA LEU A 167 7.77 -18.05 -21.17
C LEU A 167 6.56 -18.96 -20.92
#